data_cb1ed2fd0d40d53c2ab6a4bcf589c5de
#
_entry.id   cb1ed2fd0d40d53c2ab6a4bcf589c5de
#
_cell.length_a   1.000
_cell.length_b   1.000
_cell.length_c   1.000
_cell.angle_alpha   90.00
_cell.angle_beta   90.00
_cell.angle_gamma   90.00
#
_symmetry.space_group_name_H-M   'P 1'
#
loop_
_entity.id
_entity.type
_entity.pdbx_description
1 polymer ?
#
loop_
_entity_poly.entity_id
_entity_poly.type
_entity_poly.pdbx_seq_one_letter_code
_entity_poly.pdbx_strand_id
1 'polypeptide(L)'
;MTGVGVSAYWRTHCTFEKSSKKRDKKITASFLDLLKVNTLIPMAFCNQKAKGNDPTRFIFDMMREIKPEKNTIVAGFQALGIESNNALDSQSLLQLRKSYCELKKCLLCSVGVYLLNHPNPSYGKEF
;
A
#
# COMPACT_ATOMS: atom_id res chain seq x y z
N MET A 1 -23.72 -2.28 7.30
CA MET A 1 -22.78 -1.16 7.51
C MET A 1 -23.51 0.13 7.16
N THR A 2 -23.84 0.92 8.15
CA THR A 2 -24.46 2.23 7.99
C THR A 2 -23.43 3.16 7.34
N GLY A 3 -23.61 3.45 6.06
CA GLY A 3 -22.74 4.35 5.33
C GLY A 3 -22.82 5.77 5.91
N VAL A 4 -21.71 6.30 6.36
CA VAL A 4 -21.61 7.70 6.77
C VAL A 4 -21.87 8.55 5.52
N GLY A 5 -23.05 9.19 5.46
CA GLY A 5 -23.42 10.09 4.38
C GLY A 5 -22.89 11.51 4.62
N VAL A 6 -22.57 12.20 3.54
CA VAL A 6 -22.21 13.64 3.62
C VAL A 6 -23.46 14.50 3.70
N SER A 7 -23.39 15.66 4.36
CA SER A 7 -24.46 16.64 4.40
C SER A 7 -24.81 17.17 2.99
N ALA A 8 -25.99 17.77 2.84
CA ALA A 8 -26.46 18.31 1.55
C ALA A 8 -25.45 19.29 0.94
N TYR A 9 -24.81 20.12 1.75
CA TYR A 9 -23.78 21.05 1.32
C TYR A 9 -22.61 20.36 0.60
N TRP A 10 -22.03 19.34 1.22
CA TRP A 10 -20.85 18.65 0.68
C TRP A 10 -21.12 17.81 -0.57
N ARG A 11 -22.38 17.58 -0.92
CA ARG A 11 -22.72 16.91 -2.20
C ARG A 11 -22.33 17.75 -3.41
N THR A 12 -22.32 19.07 -3.25
CA THR A 12 -22.02 20.06 -4.31
C THR A 12 -20.77 20.89 -4.04
N HIS A 13 -20.07 20.67 -2.94
CA HIS A 13 -18.87 21.42 -2.57
C HIS A 13 -17.71 20.47 -2.22
N CYS A 14 -16.51 20.79 -2.70
CA CYS A 14 -15.25 20.14 -2.28
C CYS A 14 -14.44 21.04 -1.33
N THR A 15 -14.68 22.36 -1.42
CA THR A 15 -14.14 23.42 -0.56
C THR A 15 -15.28 24.35 -0.17
N PHE A 16 -15.09 25.20 0.84
CA PHE A 16 -16.18 26.06 1.35
C PHE A 16 -16.72 27.06 0.33
N GLU A 17 -15.91 27.52 -0.61
CA GLU A 17 -16.28 28.64 -1.50
C GLU A 17 -16.58 28.22 -2.94
N LYS A 18 -16.28 26.97 -3.33
CA LYS A 18 -16.35 26.55 -4.73
C LYS A 18 -17.33 25.41 -4.92
N SER A 19 -18.43 25.69 -5.64
CA SER A 19 -19.39 24.66 -6.01
C SER A 19 -18.80 23.72 -7.07
N SER A 20 -19.17 22.48 -7.01
CA SER A 20 -18.81 21.40 -7.95
C SER A 20 -20.06 20.66 -8.41
N LYS A 21 -19.94 19.87 -9.48
CA LYS A 21 -21.03 18.99 -9.90
C LYS A 21 -21.46 18.08 -8.74
N LYS A 22 -22.78 17.94 -8.56
CA LYS A 22 -23.38 17.06 -7.55
C LYS A 22 -22.83 15.64 -7.69
N ARG A 23 -22.24 15.11 -6.65
CA ARG A 23 -21.72 13.74 -6.57
C ARG A 23 -22.14 13.09 -5.26
N ASP A 24 -22.44 11.81 -5.31
CA ASP A 24 -22.65 11.01 -4.10
C ASP A 24 -21.27 10.68 -3.51
N LYS A 25 -20.87 11.46 -2.51
CA LYS A 25 -19.56 11.33 -1.86
C LYS A 25 -19.68 10.35 -0.71
N LYS A 26 -19.32 9.11 -0.98
CA LYS A 26 -19.28 8.05 0.02
C LYS A 26 -17.83 7.67 0.31
N ILE A 27 -17.54 7.36 1.55
CA ILE A 27 -16.27 6.74 1.93
C ILE A 27 -16.27 5.32 1.36
N THR A 28 -15.35 5.04 0.44
CA THR A 28 -15.22 3.71 -0.16
C THR A 28 -14.42 2.78 0.76
N ALA A 29 -14.62 1.46 0.62
CA ALA A 29 -13.84 0.47 1.38
C ALA A 29 -12.33 0.61 1.11
N SER A 30 -11.94 0.86 -0.15
CA SER A 30 -10.53 1.08 -0.52
C SER A 30 -9.94 2.33 0.12
N PHE A 31 -10.73 3.40 0.29
CA PHE A 31 -10.28 4.59 1.01
C PHE A 31 -10.11 4.32 2.50
N LEU A 32 -11.01 3.53 3.10
CA LEU A 32 -10.85 3.09 4.49
C LEU A 32 -9.60 2.22 4.68
N ASP A 33 -9.32 1.32 3.75
CA ASP A 33 -8.12 0.49 3.79
C ASP A 33 -6.84 1.36 3.67
N LEU A 34 -6.87 2.38 2.81
CA LEU A 34 -5.79 3.37 2.70
C LEU A 34 -5.57 4.14 4.01
N LEU A 35 -6.64 4.57 4.68
CA LEU A 35 -6.56 5.23 6.00
C LEU A 35 -6.00 4.30 7.08
N LYS A 36 -6.39 3.01 7.07
CA LYS A 36 -5.84 2.03 8.01
C LYS A 36 -4.33 1.91 7.83
N VAL A 37 -3.86 1.69 6.60
CA VAL A 37 -2.43 1.50 6.30
C VAL A 37 -1.60 2.76 6.61
N ASN A 38 -2.08 3.95 6.23
CA ASN A 38 -1.28 5.17 6.32
C ASN A 38 -1.46 5.94 7.65
N THR A 39 -2.46 5.61 8.46
CA THR A 39 -2.74 6.34 9.70
C THR A 39 -2.84 5.41 10.91
N LEU A 40 -3.78 4.45 10.90
CA LEU A 40 -4.04 3.63 12.08
C LEU A 40 -2.88 2.69 12.40
N ILE A 41 -2.29 2.06 11.41
CA ILE A 41 -1.16 1.13 11.59
C ILE A 41 0.09 1.85 12.12
N PRO A 42 0.56 2.98 11.54
CA PRO A 42 1.65 3.76 12.13
C PRO A 42 1.38 4.23 13.55
N MET A 43 0.17 4.69 13.85
CA MET A 43 -0.21 5.08 15.22
C MET A 43 -0.19 3.88 16.19
N ALA A 44 -0.71 2.73 15.77
CA ALA A 44 -0.66 1.51 16.56
C ALA A 44 0.78 1.06 16.83
N PHE A 45 1.65 1.14 15.81
CA PHE A 45 3.09 0.87 15.96
C PHE A 45 3.72 1.77 17.02
N CYS A 46 3.55 3.09 16.91
CA CYS A 46 4.09 4.05 17.87
C CYS A 46 3.56 3.82 19.29
N ASN A 47 2.27 3.53 19.45
CA ASN A 47 1.66 3.24 20.75
C ASN A 47 2.23 1.97 21.40
N GLN A 48 2.43 0.90 20.64
CA GLN A 48 3.04 -0.34 21.15
C GLN A 48 4.50 -0.12 21.54
N LYS A 49 5.27 0.61 20.73
CA LYS A 49 6.65 0.98 21.05
C LYS A 49 6.73 1.84 22.32
N ALA A 50 5.85 2.81 22.49
CA ALA A 50 5.79 3.65 23.70
C ALA A 50 5.49 2.84 24.97
N LYS A 51 4.80 1.71 24.85
CA LYS A 51 4.54 0.76 25.95
C LYS A 51 5.69 -0.25 26.19
N GLY A 52 6.78 -0.15 25.43
CA GLY A 52 7.92 -1.07 25.53
C GLY A 52 7.71 -2.43 24.86
N ASN A 53 6.64 -2.60 24.06
CA ASN A 53 6.34 -3.83 23.35
C ASN A 53 7.05 -3.89 21.99
N ASP A 54 7.31 -5.12 21.49
CA ASP A 54 7.63 -5.31 20.07
C ASP A 54 6.34 -5.38 19.25
N PRO A 55 6.07 -4.37 18.39
CA PRO A 55 4.85 -4.32 17.61
C PRO A 55 4.89 -5.18 16.35
N THR A 56 6.01 -5.74 15.96
CA THR A 56 6.25 -6.31 14.62
C THR A 56 5.20 -7.33 14.23
N ARG A 57 4.98 -8.35 15.06
CA ARG A 57 3.99 -9.39 14.77
C ARG A 57 2.58 -8.82 14.69
N PHE A 58 2.17 -8.02 15.66
CA PHE A 58 0.86 -7.39 15.73
C PHE A 58 0.55 -6.54 14.48
N ILE A 59 1.51 -5.72 14.05
CA ILE A 59 1.37 -4.89 12.85
C ILE A 59 1.28 -5.73 11.58
N PHE A 60 2.11 -6.77 11.45
CA PHE A 60 2.06 -7.65 10.28
C PHE A 60 0.73 -8.39 10.19
N ASP A 61 0.19 -8.87 11.30
CA ASP A 61 -1.10 -9.55 11.34
C ASP A 61 -2.23 -8.57 10.92
N MET A 62 -2.22 -7.34 11.42
CA MET A 62 -3.17 -6.30 10.97
C MET A 62 -3.06 -6.01 9.45
N MET A 63 -1.85 -5.94 8.92
CA MET A 63 -1.64 -5.64 7.50
C MET A 63 -2.08 -6.80 6.59
N ARG A 64 -2.00 -8.04 7.05
CA ARG A 64 -2.47 -9.22 6.31
C ARG A 64 -3.99 -9.26 6.14
N GLU A 65 -4.74 -8.67 7.06
CA GLU A 65 -6.22 -8.58 7.00
C GLU A 65 -6.73 -7.49 6.04
N ILE A 66 -5.86 -6.60 5.58
CA ILE A 66 -6.21 -5.48 4.70
C ILE A 66 -5.90 -5.87 3.24
N LYS A 67 -6.80 -5.49 2.33
CA LYS A 67 -6.60 -5.75 0.90
C LYS A 67 -5.37 -5.01 0.36
N PRO A 68 -4.68 -5.58 -0.66
CA PRO A 68 -3.51 -4.96 -1.25
C PRO A 68 -3.87 -3.62 -1.89
N GLU A 69 -2.94 -2.68 -1.83
CA GLU A 69 -3.06 -1.41 -2.53
C GLU A 69 -3.00 -1.62 -4.05
N LYS A 70 -3.89 -0.94 -4.77
CA LYS A 70 -3.93 -0.97 -6.23
C LYS A 70 -3.27 0.30 -6.77
N ASN A 71 -2.06 0.18 -7.28
CA ASN A 71 -1.34 1.26 -7.94
C ASN A 71 -0.44 0.72 -9.06
N THR A 72 0.15 1.63 -9.83
CA THR A 72 0.98 1.28 -10.99
C THR A 72 2.24 0.48 -10.63
N ILE A 73 2.80 0.69 -9.43
CA ILE A 73 3.99 -0.04 -8.96
C ILE A 73 3.63 -1.50 -8.70
N VAL A 74 2.56 -1.74 -7.92
CA VAL A 74 2.08 -3.09 -7.63
C VAL A 74 1.66 -3.80 -8.92
N ALA A 75 0.96 -3.11 -9.82
CA ALA A 75 0.59 -3.66 -11.13
C ALA A 75 1.82 -4.05 -11.97
N GLY A 76 2.90 -3.26 -11.91
CA GLY A 76 4.17 -3.59 -12.56
C GLY A 76 4.79 -4.89 -12.03
N PHE A 77 4.77 -5.11 -10.72
CA PHE A 77 5.24 -6.36 -10.13
C PHE A 77 4.33 -7.54 -10.49
N GLN A 78 3.00 -7.33 -10.55
CA GLN A 78 2.05 -8.37 -11.00
C GLN A 78 2.31 -8.80 -12.45
N ALA A 79 2.66 -7.87 -13.34
CA ALA A 79 3.03 -8.18 -14.72
C ALA A 79 4.30 -9.05 -14.80
N LEU A 80 5.16 -9.02 -13.78
CA LEU A 80 6.33 -9.88 -13.63
C LEU A 80 6.01 -11.22 -12.91
N GLY A 81 4.74 -11.53 -12.66
CA GLY A 81 4.32 -12.75 -11.97
C GLY A 81 4.44 -12.69 -10.44
N ILE A 82 4.69 -11.50 -9.86
CA ILE A 82 4.77 -11.33 -8.40
C ILE A 82 3.41 -10.89 -7.87
N GLU A 83 2.71 -11.79 -7.20
CA GLU A 83 1.40 -11.52 -6.62
C GLU A 83 1.49 -10.72 -5.33
N SER A 84 0.44 -9.94 -5.07
CA SER A 84 0.25 -9.19 -3.84
C SER A 84 -1.16 -9.48 -3.33
N ASN A 85 -1.27 -10.19 -2.20
CA ASN A 85 -2.54 -10.69 -1.69
C ASN A 85 -3.12 -9.82 -0.57
N ASN A 86 -2.30 -9.00 0.06
CA ASN A 86 -2.67 -8.17 1.21
C ASN A 86 -1.85 -6.87 1.26
N ALA A 87 -2.14 -6.01 2.24
CA ALA A 87 -1.45 -4.74 2.39
C ALA A 87 0.03 -4.91 2.76
N LEU A 88 0.41 -5.94 3.49
CA LEU A 88 1.82 -6.20 3.82
C LEU A 88 2.63 -6.45 2.55
N ASP A 89 2.12 -7.28 1.64
CA ASP A 89 2.78 -7.57 0.37
C ASP A 89 2.92 -6.29 -0.47
N SER A 90 1.82 -5.55 -0.67
CA SER A 90 1.85 -4.33 -1.48
C SER A 90 2.76 -3.26 -0.90
N GLN A 91 2.79 -3.05 0.42
CA GLN A 91 3.69 -2.10 1.05
C GLN A 91 5.15 -2.54 0.96
N SER A 92 5.42 -3.85 1.04
CA SER A 92 6.77 -4.41 0.85
C SER A 92 7.28 -4.16 -0.58
N LEU A 93 6.42 -4.34 -1.60
CA LEU A 93 6.76 -4.04 -2.99
C LEU A 93 7.00 -2.54 -3.22
N LEU A 94 6.20 -1.67 -2.60
CA LEU A 94 6.40 -0.22 -2.64
C LEU A 94 7.73 0.18 -2.01
N GLN A 95 8.05 -0.40 -0.85
CA GLN A 95 9.32 -0.17 -0.16
C GLN A 95 10.51 -0.66 -1.01
N LEU A 96 10.42 -1.86 -1.57
CA LEU A 96 11.43 -2.42 -2.47
C LEU A 96 11.67 -1.48 -3.66
N ARG A 97 10.61 -1.02 -4.32
CA ARG A 97 10.70 -0.10 -5.45
C ARG A 97 11.38 1.21 -5.08
N LYS A 98 10.88 1.90 -4.05
CA LYS A 98 11.34 3.24 -3.65
C LYS A 98 12.75 3.24 -3.06
N SER A 99 13.06 2.29 -2.18
CA SER A 99 14.30 2.32 -1.39
C SER A 99 15.47 1.62 -2.06
N TYR A 100 15.21 0.75 -3.04
CA TYR A 100 16.24 -0.02 -3.71
C TYR A 100 16.21 0.12 -5.22
N CYS A 101 15.08 -0.18 -5.90
CA CYS A 101 15.05 -0.21 -7.35
C CYS A 101 15.25 1.17 -7.98
N GLU A 102 14.53 2.19 -7.53
CA GLU A 102 14.67 3.57 -8.03
C GLU A 102 16.05 4.16 -7.76
N LEU A 103 16.66 3.75 -6.65
CA LEU A 103 18.00 4.18 -6.26
C LEU A 103 19.12 3.30 -6.87
N LYS A 104 18.77 2.32 -7.72
CA LYS A 104 19.71 1.38 -8.36
C LYS A 104 20.62 0.65 -7.36
N LYS A 105 20.11 0.35 -6.16
CA LYS A 105 20.84 -0.31 -5.07
C LYS A 105 20.69 -1.84 -5.12
N CYS A 106 20.77 -2.45 -6.29
CA CYS A 106 20.55 -3.90 -6.46
C CYS A 106 21.54 -4.76 -5.66
N LEU A 107 22.78 -4.34 -5.53
CA LEU A 107 23.80 -5.06 -4.75
C LEU A 107 23.62 -4.96 -3.23
N LEU A 108 22.81 -4.02 -2.74
CA LEU A 108 22.45 -3.84 -1.34
C LEU A 108 21.05 -4.40 -1.03
N CYS A 109 20.37 -4.94 -2.04
CA CYS A 109 19.02 -5.47 -1.96
C CYS A 109 19.07 -7.01 -1.95
N SER A 110 18.50 -7.65 -0.93
CA SER A 110 18.46 -9.12 -0.83
C SER A 110 17.83 -9.77 -2.08
N VAL A 111 16.76 -9.17 -2.62
CA VAL A 111 16.14 -9.65 -3.87
C VAL A 111 17.09 -9.48 -5.06
N GLY A 112 17.74 -8.33 -5.18
CA GLY A 112 18.70 -8.07 -6.27
C GLY A 112 19.90 -9.02 -6.22
N VAL A 113 20.48 -9.20 -5.05
CA VAL A 113 21.60 -10.15 -4.83
C VAL A 113 21.16 -11.58 -5.14
N TYR A 114 19.97 -11.99 -4.69
CA TYR A 114 19.44 -13.31 -5.01
C TYR A 114 19.31 -13.53 -6.51
N LEU A 115 18.69 -12.61 -7.23
CA LEU A 115 18.49 -12.71 -8.69
C LEU A 115 19.81 -12.71 -9.47
N LEU A 116 20.81 -11.95 -9.02
CA LEU A 116 22.14 -11.93 -9.64
C LEU A 116 22.89 -13.26 -9.45
N ASN A 117 22.72 -13.90 -8.29
CA ASN A 117 23.36 -15.18 -8.00
C ASN A 117 22.59 -16.38 -8.58
N HIS A 118 21.31 -16.20 -8.94
CA HIS A 118 20.46 -17.24 -9.52
C HIS A 118 19.86 -16.73 -10.84
N PRO A 119 20.69 -16.51 -11.87
CA PRO A 119 20.18 -16.05 -13.16
C PRO A 119 19.25 -17.11 -13.76
N ASN A 120 17.97 -16.79 -13.86
CA ASN A 120 16.99 -17.67 -14.47
C ASN A 120 17.06 -17.53 -16.00
N PRO A 121 17.44 -18.59 -16.76
CA PRO A 121 17.59 -18.50 -18.21
C PRO A 121 16.28 -18.22 -18.96
N SER A 122 15.12 -18.28 -18.30
CA SER A 122 13.81 -18.02 -18.91
C SER A 122 13.43 -16.53 -19.00
N TYR A 123 14.09 -15.61 -18.30
CA TYR A 123 13.78 -14.17 -18.35
C TYR A 123 14.41 -13.41 -19.55
N GLY A 124 15.18 -14.07 -20.40
CA GLY A 124 15.92 -13.44 -21.52
C GLY A 124 15.32 -13.68 -22.91
N LYS A 125 14.11 -14.22 -23.06
CA LYS A 125 13.60 -14.63 -24.37
C LYS A 125 12.38 -13.88 -24.92
N GLU A 126 11.93 -12.80 -24.24
CA GLU A 126 10.84 -11.96 -24.77
C GLU A 126 11.18 -10.48 -24.62
N PHE A 127 12.07 -9.99 -25.46
CA PHE A 127 12.20 -8.58 -25.84
C PHE A 127 12.46 -8.50 -27.34
#